data_3db73dea4a60c063a7ab4716865b355a
#
_entry.id   3db73dea4a60c063a7ab4716865b355a
#
_cell.length_a   1.000
_cell.length_b   1.000
_cell.length_c   1.000
_cell.angle_alpha   90.00
_cell.angle_beta   90.00
_cell.angle_gamma   90.00
#
_symmetry.space_group_name_H-M   'P 1'
#
loop_
_entity.id
_entity.type
_entity.pdbx_description
1 polymer ?
#
loop_
_entity_poly.entity_id
_entity_poly.type
_entity_poly.pdbx_seq_one_letter_code
_entity_poly.pdbx_strand_id
1 'polypeptide(L)'
;MKKPRSIRPAFLSALIIFISSSAFAQNKILSSRLDQILAKKELVVGVNRVYEPFYIQDPKDGFPGFDMELAKLYADYLGVALKVKPLKTFRQFSDEIAAGTIDMALAGMSTDLTRGKSVTFSDPYLLTTPAGLVYKRSLPPEPEGSIVTTRTFKSIEDLAVINALSFSVRSNTTNHNYLLRRFSKNLIYSYLSDSVALDSLVKGNVTCFVADSLYILSLLQRQPSLRASYVALVNPVMDEYISAAMPMNDLVFADNFNFFIKELKRTAVIEGLRSKYFLGSGWVK
;
A
#
# COMPACT_ATOMS: atom_id res chain seq x y z
N MET A 1 54.03 -74.50 60.57
CA MET A 1 52.75 -73.79 60.58
C MET A 1 52.97 -72.36 59.95
N LYS A 2 52.60 -72.20 58.69
CA LYS A 2 52.73 -70.94 57.97
C LYS A 2 51.31 -70.35 57.73
N LYS A 3 51.08 -69.14 58.21
CA LYS A 3 49.83 -68.37 58.01
C LYS A 3 49.72 -67.89 56.55
N PRO A 4 48.54 -67.93 55.96
CA PRO A 4 48.33 -67.39 54.62
C PRO A 4 48.25 -65.86 54.63
N ARG A 5 48.83 -65.22 53.61
CA ARG A 5 48.79 -63.77 53.34
C ARG A 5 47.46 -63.46 52.72
N SER A 6 46.76 -62.42 53.28
CA SER A 6 45.56 -61.80 52.76
C SER A 6 45.90 -60.92 51.58
N ILE A 7 45.25 -61.13 50.43
CA ILE A 7 45.28 -60.26 49.25
C ILE A 7 44.19 -59.16 49.44
N ARG A 8 44.60 -57.96 49.48
CA ARG A 8 43.71 -56.83 49.47
C ARG A 8 43.28 -56.48 48.02
N PRO A 9 41.97 -56.27 47.68
CA PRO A 9 41.56 -55.85 46.36
C PRO A 9 41.86 -54.37 46.19
N ALA A 10 42.52 -53.98 45.09
CA ALA A 10 42.71 -52.61 44.66
C ALA A 10 41.39 -52.10 44.11
N PHE A 11 40.84 -51.08 44.74
CA PHE A 11 39.68 -50.32 44.18
C PHE A 11 40.17 -49.47 43.00
N LEU A 12 39.76 -49.89 41.78
CA LEU A 12 39.94 -49.12 40.58
C LEU A 12 38.79 -48.09 40.53
N SER A 13 39.07 -46.81 40.94
CA SER A 13 38.16 -45.72 40.83
C SER A 13 38.08 -45.30 39.36
N ALA A 14 37.02 -45.73 38.66
CA ALA A 14 36.70 -45.23 37.32
C ALA A 14 36.16 -43.80 37.43
N LEU A 15 36.96 -42.83 37.03
CA LEU A 15 36.57 -41.42 36.89
C LEU A 15 35.66 -41.33 35.63
N ILE A 16 34.34 -41.31 35.83
CA ILE A 16 33.36 -41.02 34.76
C ILE A 16 33.40 -39.51 34.52
N ILE A 17 34.07 -39.09 33.44
CA ILE A 17 33.99 -37.73 32.91
C ILE A 17 32.64 -37.56 32.24
N PHE A 18 31.70 -36.92 32.90
CA PHE A 18 30.48 -36.41 32.30
C PHE A 18 30.84 -35.25 31.36
N ILE A 19 30.99 -35.56 30.06
CA ILE A 19 31.02 -34.52 29.04
C ILE A 19 29.57 -34.06 28.90
N SER A 20 29.22 -32.98 29.64
CA SER A 20 27.98 -32.25 29.39
C SER A 20 28.10 -31.57 28.01
N SER A 21 27.56 -32.22 26.99
CA SER A 21 27.30 -31.61 25.71
C SER A 21 26.27 -30.52 25.96
N SER A 22 26.74 -29.30 26.27
CA SER A 22 25.92 -28.09 26.16
C SER A 22 25.54 -27.98 24.69
N ALA A 23 24.37 -28.53 24.36
CA ALA A 23 23.68 -28.18 23.14
C ALA A 23 23.45 -26.68 23.21
N PHE A 24 24.35 -25.92 22.59
CA PHE A 24 24.05 -24.55 22.20
C PHE A 24 22.81 -24.67 21.31
N ALA A 25 21.64 -24.37 21.88
CA ALA A 25 20.48 -24.08 21.07
C ALA A 25 20.90 -22.94 20.14
N GLN A 26 21.31 -23.27 18.92
CA GLN A 26 21.44 -22.30 17.86
C GLN A 26 20.09 -21.62 17.78
N ASN A 27 19.98 -20.44 18.38
CA ASN A 27 18.89 -19.53 18.08
C ASN A 27 18.89 -19.44 16.57
N LYS A 28 17.92 -20.12 15.94
CA LYS A 28 17.66 -20.01 14.52
C LYS A 28 17.29 -18.55 14.31
N ILE A 29 18.30 -17.71 14.03
CA ILE A 29 18.06 -16.36 13.58
C ILE A 29 17.15 -16.56 12.38
N LEU A 30 15.87 -16.19 12.53
CA LEU A 30 14.93 -16.21 11.43
C LEU A 30 15.58 -15.36 10.35
N SER A 31 16.04 -15.98 9.26
CA SER A 31 16.64 -15.25 8.15
C SER A 31 15.61 -14.26 7.64
N SER A 32 16.01 -13.00 7.43
CA SER A 32 15.16 -11.99 6.83
C SER A 32 14.59 -12.50 5.51
N ARG A 33 13.43 -12.03 5.14
CA ARG A 33 12.88 -12.27 3.80
C ARG A 33 13.81 -11.78 2.71
N LEU A 34 14.58 -10.71 2.99
CA LEU A 34 15.61 -10.21 2.07
C LEU A 34 16.67 -11.29 1.77
N ASP A 35 17.16 -12.00 2.80
CA ASP A 35 18.13 -13.10 2.60
C ASP A 35 17.56 -14.20 1.73
N GLN A 36 16.27 -14.53 1.92
CA GLN A 36 15.57 -15.54 1.12
C GLN A 36 15.42 -15.10 -0.34
N ILE A 37 15.08 -13.84 -0.60
CA ILE A 37 14.98 -13.24 -1.94
C ILE A 37 16.34 -13.32 -2.65
N LEU A 38 17.41 -12.88 -1.98
CA LEU A 38 18.76 -12.90 -2.54
C LEU A 38 19.25 -14.32 -2.82
N ALA A 39 18.96 -15.28 -1.93
CA ALA A 39 19.33 -16.70 -2.12
C ALA A 39 18.56 -17.36 -3.27
N LYS A 40 17.25 -17.07 -3.41
CA LYS A 40 16.40 -17.57 -4.49
C LYS A 40 16.62 -16.87 -5.83
N LYS A 41 17.29 -15.71 -5.82
CA LYS A 41 17.41 -14.80 -6.98
C LYS A 41 16.06 -14.38 -7.56
N GLU A 42 15.05 -14.24 -6.72
CA GLU A 42 13.68 -13.96 -7.14
C GLU A 42 12.96 -13.13 -6.07
N LEU A 43 12.31 -12.03 -6.49
CA LEU A 43 11.42 -11.20 -5.69
C LEU A 43 9.98 -11.40 -6.20
N VAL A 44 9.08 -11.84 -5.32
CA VAL A 44 7.65 -12.01 -5.62
C VAL A 44 6.85 -10.86 -5.03
N VAL A 45 6.29 -10.01 -5.88
CA VAL A 45 5.53 -8.81 -5.46
C VAL A 45 4.03 -9.01 -5.70
N GLY A 46 3.24 -8.83 -4.65
CA GLY A 46 1.79 -8.72 -4.76
C GLY A 46 1.37 -7.34 -5.27
N VAL A 47 0.51 -7.28 -6.29
CA VAL A 47 -0.01 -6.01 -6.85
C VAL A 47 -1.54 -6.00 -6.88
N ASN A 48 -2.14 -4.81 -6.82
CA ASN A 48 -3.59 -4.66 -6.86
C ASN A 48 -4.08 -4.63 -8.31
N ARG A 49 -4.66 -5.75 -8.77
CA ARG A 49 -5.08 -5.94 -10.17
C ARG A 49 -6.27 -5.07 -10.62
N VAL A 50 -6.92 -4.36 -9.71
CA VAL A 50 -8.11 -3.53 -10.02
C VAL A 50 -7.88 -2.06 -9.69
N TYR A 51 -6.63 -1.62 -9.59
CA TYR A 51 -6.29 -0.27 -9.15
C TYR A 51 -5.31 0.41 -10.10
N GLU A 52 -5.82 0.83 -11.25
CA GLU A 52 -5.06 1.65 -12.20
C GLU A 52 -4.92 3.09 -11.69
N PRO A 53 -3.77 3.73 -11.94
CA PRO A 53 -2.61 3.28 -12.72
C PRO A 53 -1.48 2.64 -11.88
N PHE A 54 -1.73 2.21 -10.65
CA PHE A 54 -0.73 1.48 -9.86
C PHE A 54 -0.32 0.17 -10.52
N TYR A 55 -1.31 -0.56 -11.03
CA TYR A 55 -1.12 -1.74 -11.87
C TYR A 55 -2.04 -1.66 -13.08
N ILE A 56 -1.52 -1.87 -14.29
CA ILE A 56 -2.28 -1.88 -15.54
C ILE A 56 -2.28 -3.30 -16.08
N GLN A 57 -3.46 -3.94 -16.11
CA GLN A 57 -3.56 -5.37 -16.47
C GLN A 57 -3.19 -5.64 -17.93
N ASP A 58 -3.51 -4.72 -18.82
CA ASP A 58 -3.21 -4.80 -20.25
C ASP A 58 -2.51 -3.50 -20.68
N PRO A 59 -1.21 -3.36 -20.36
CA PRO A 59 -0.49 -2.12 -20.51
C PRO A 59 -0.13 -1.83 -21.97
N LYS A 60 0.00 -0.54 -22.32
CA LYS A 60 0.80 -0.11 -23.45
C LYS A 60 2.28 -0.37 -23.17
N ASP A 61 3.09 -0.50 -24.22
CA ASP A 61 4.53 -0.61 -24.09
C ASP A 61 5.12 0.55 -23.27
N GLY A 62 5.93 0.22 -22.28
CA GLY A 62 6.55 1.18 -21.37
C GLY A 62 5.63 1.74 -20.27
N PHE A 63 4.39 1.21 -20.10
CA PHE A 63 3.43 1.68 -19.08
C PHE A 63 2.80 0.55 -18.25
N PRO A 64 3.59 -0.29 -17.56
CA PRO A 64 3.04 -1.42 -16.81
C PRO A 64 2.25 -1.03 -15.56
N GLY A 65 2.38 0.20 -15.11
CA GLY A 65 1.79 0.75 -13.89
C GLY A 65 2.86 1.24 -12.93
N PHE A 66 2.49 2.20 -12.07
CA PHE A 66 3.41 2.84 -11.11
C PHE A 66 4.09 1.80 -10.20
N ASP A 67 3.30 0.96 -9.53
CA ASP A 67 3.82 -0.05 -8.60
C ASP A 67 4.63 -1.14 -9.32
N MET A 68 4.30 -1.41 -10.58
CA MET A 68 5.04 -2.35 -11.41
C MET A 68 6.43 -1.84 -11.77
N GLU A 69 6.56 -0.55 -12.14
CA GLU A 69 7.86 0.05 -12.39
C GLU A 69 8.68 0.14 -11.11
N LEU A 70 8.05 0.50 -9.99
CA LEU A 70 8.71 0.53 -8.70
C LEU A 70 9.23 -0.86 -8.29
N ALA A 71 8.41 -1.91 -8.47
CA ALA A 71 8.80 -3.30 -8.23
C ALA A 71 9.98 -3.72 -9.11
N LYS A 72 9.97 -3.34 -10.40
CA LYS A 72 11.05 -3.64 -11.34
C LYS A 72 12.35 -2.96 -10.92
N LEU A 73 12.30 -1.68 -10.58
CA LEU A 73 13.46 -0.93 -10.09
C LEU A 73 14.05 -1.55 -8.82
N TYR A 74 13.19 -2.03 -7.92
CA TYR A 74 13.67 -2.68 -6.69
C TYR A 74 14.30 -4.05 -6.98
N ALA A 75 13.69 -4.86 -7.84
CA ALA A 75 14.28 -6.14 -8.26
C ALA A 75 15.63 -5.96 -8.97
N ASP A 76 15.75 -4.93 -9.81
CA ASP A 76 17.00 -4.58 -10.49
C ASP A 76 18.08 -4.12 -9.48
N TYR A 77 17.71 -3.31 -8.49
CA TYR A 77 18.61 -2.92 -7.40
C TYR A 77 19.12 -4.14 -6.62
N LEU A 78 18.27 -5.12 -6.35
CA LEU A 78 18.66 -6.36 -5.66
C LEU A 78 19.42 -7.36 -6.57
N GLY A 79 19.41 -7.17 -7.91
CA GLY A 79 20.00 -8.09 -8.87
C GLY A 79 19.25 -9.42 -8.94
N VAL A 80 17.91 -9.40 -8.85
CA VAL A 80 17.04 -10.59 -8.84
C VAL A 80 15.94 -10.50 -9.89
N ALA A 81 15.35 -11.65 -10.25
CA ALA A 81 14.20 -11.69 -11.13
C ALA A 81 12.93 -11.20 -10.41
N LEU A 82 12.08 -10.43 -11.11
CA LEU A 82 10.77 -10.02 -10.60
C LEU A 82 9.71 -11.04 -11.01
N LYS A 83 8.94 -11.53 -10.03
CA LYS A 83 7.63 -12.16 -10.25
C LYS A 83 6.52 -11.31 -9.67
N VAL A 84 5.36 -11.29 -10.33
CA VAL A 84 4.22 -10.48 -9.92
C VAL A 84 3.00 -11.38 -9.68
N LYS A 85 2.32 -11.16 -8.55
CA LYS A 85 1.09 -11.86 -8.19
C LYS A 85 -0.06 -10.87 -8.06
N PRO A 86 -0.98 -10.78 -9.05
CA PRO A 86 -2.14 -9.89 -8.97
C PRO A 86 -3.16 -10.38 -7.94
N LEU A 87 -3.49 -9.54 -6.95
CA LEU A 87 -4.47 -9.77 -5.89
C LEU A 87 -5.52 -8.65 -5.88
N LYS A 88 -6.55 -8.75 -5.03
CA LYS A 88 -7.67 -7.79 -5.04
C LYS A 88 -7.89 -7.05 -3.72
N THR A 89 -7.60 -7.69 -2.57
CA THR A 89 -8.00 -7.18 -1.25
C THR A 89 -6.81 -7.14 -0.31
N PHE A 90 -6.87 -6.22 0.67
CA PHE A 90 -5.82 -6.14 1.71
C PHE A 90 -5.62 -7.48 2.43
N ARG A 91 -6.71 -8.17 2.76
CA ARG A 91 -6.64 -9.47 3.43
C ARG A 91 -5.82 -10.48 2.62
N GLN A 92 -6.06 -10.55 1.30
CA GLN A 92 -5.26 -11.44 0.45
C GLN A 92 -3.77 -11.08 0.51
N PHE A 93 -3.41 -9.79 0.49
CA PHE A 93 -2.01 -9.38 0.60
C PHE A 93 -1.39 -9.81 1.93
N SER A 94 -2.07 -9.57 3.06
CA SER A 94 -1.54 -9.94 4.38
C SER A 94 -1.40 -11.46 4.57
N ASP A 95 -2.39 -12.23 4.10
CA ASP A 95 -2.38 -13.69 4.17
C ASP A 95 -1.25 -14.29 3.32
N GLU A 96 -1.03 -13.77 2.11
CA GLU A 96 0.01 -14.22 1.19
C GLU A 96 1.43 -13.82 1.65
N ILE A 97 1.59 -12.63 2.27
CA ILE A 97 2.85 -12.22 2.91
C ILE A 97 3.17 -13.16 4.08
N ALA A 98 2.19 -13.43 4.94
CA ALA A 98 2.35 -14.33 6.08
C ALA A 98 2.67 -15.76 5.66
N ALA A 99 2.04 -16.25 4.60
CA ALA A 99 2.31 -17.56 4.00
C ALA A 99 3.65 -17.64 3.24
N GLY A 100 4.29 -16.50 2.94
CA GLY A 100 5.53 -16.45 2.17
C GLY A 100 5.38 -16.74 0.69
N THR A 101 4.17 -16.65 0.14
CA THR A 101 3.89 -16.83 -1.30
C THR A 101 4.09 -15.53 -2.10
N ILE A 102 4.09 -14.38 -1.42
CA ILE A 102 4.66 -13.11 -1.89
C ILE A 102 5.65 -12.61 -0.83
N ASP A 103 6.65 -11.88 -1.27
CA ASP A 103 7.65 -11.31 -0.38
C ASP A 103 7.22 -9.95 0.18
N MET A 104 6.54 -9.17 -0.63
CA MET A 104 5.98 -7.88 -0.27
C MET A 104 4.79 -7.54 -1.16
N ALA A 105 4.04 -6.49 -0.81
CA ALA A 105 2.99 -5.95 -1.66
C ALA A 105 3.27 -4.48 -2.00
N LEU A 106 3.19 -4.16 -3.30
CA LEU A 106 3.08 -2.81 -3.85
C LEU A 106 1.70 -2.73 -4.53
N ALA A 107 0.76 -2.03 -3.92
CA ALA A 107 -0.65 -2.16 -4.27
C ALA A 107 -1.45 -0.85 -4.13
N GLY A 108 -0.77 0.32 -4.23
CA GLY A 108 -1.39 1.61 -3.95
C GLY A 108 -2.01 1.65 -2.55
N MET A 109 -1.36 1.05 -1.56
CA MET A 109 -1.98 0.72 -0.28
C MET A 109 -1.75 1.82 0.75
N SER A 110 -2.85 2.45 1.20
CA SER A 110 -2.81 3.39 2.32
C SER A 110 -2.49 2.67 3.64
N THR A 111 -1.65 3.30 4.44
CA THR A 111 -1.36 2.84 5.80
C THR A 111 -2.52 3.15 6.74
N ASP A 112 -2.85 2.23 7.65
CA ASP A 112 -3.73 2.48 8.77
C ASP A 112 -3.40 1.57 9.96
N LEU A 113 -3.91 1.94 11.16
CA LEU A 113 -3.62 1.22 12.40
C LEU A 113 -4.16 -0.22 12.40
N THR A 114 -5.23 -0.50 11.66
CA THR A 114 -5.81 -1.85 11.59
C THR A 114 -4.93 -2.75 10.74
N ARG A 115 -4.49 -2.26 9.59
CA ARG A 115 -3.61 -2.99 8.66
C ARG A 115 -2.22 -3.23 9.26
N GLY A 116 -1.69 -2.24 10.00
CA GLY A 116 -0.41 -2.35 10.69
C GLY A 116 -0.33 -3.44 11.77
N LYS A 117 -1.47 -4.06 12.13
CA LYS A 117 -1.49 -5.25 13.00
C LYS A 117 -1.10 -6.54 12.29
N SER A 118 -1.11 -6.56 10.97
CA SER A 118 -0.90 -7.77 10.16
C SER A 118 0.34 -7.71 9.26
N VAL A 119 0.86 -6.50 9.00
CA VAL A 119 2.03 -6.27 8.16
C VAL A 119 2.90 -5.16 8.74
N THR A 120 4.18 -5.14 8.40
CA THR A 120 5.05 -3.98 8.56
C THR A 120 4.90 -3.11 7.32
N PHE A 121 4.65 -1.81 7.49
CA PHE A 121 4.67 -0.85 6.39
C PHE A 121 6.05 -0.24 6.24
N SER A 122 6.46 -0.02 4.98
CA SER A 122 7.63 0.79 4.66
C SER A 122 7.41 2.27 4.94
N ASP A 123 8.47 3.08 4.86
CA ASP A 123 8.34 4.52 4.62
C ASP A 123 7.43 4.75 3.40
N PRO A 124 6.60 5.80 3.39
CA PRO A 124 5.69 6.05 2.28
C PRO A 124 6.46 6.38 1.00
N TYR A 125 6.08 5.77 -0.12
CA TYR A 125 6.63 6.10 -1.42
C TYR A 125 5.81 7.16 -2.17
N LEU A 126 4.50 7.31 -1.83
CA LEU A 126 3.62 8.37 -2.31
C LEU A 126 2.80 8.96 -1.17
N LEU A 127 2.32 10.18 -1.40
CA LEU A 127 1.32 10.86 -0.59
C LEU A 127 0.06 11.09 -1.43
N THR A 128 -1.09 10.90 -0.81
CA THR A 128 -2.40 11.23 -1.35
C THR A 128 -3.27 11.87 -0.27
N THR A 129 -4.52 12.13 -0.58
CA THR A 129 -5.51 12.71 0.34
C THR A 129 -6.89 12.26 -0.09
N PRO A 130 -7.88 12.15 0.79
CA PRO A 130 -9.27 12.03 0.39
C PRO A 130 -9.68 13.15 -0.55
N ALA A 131 -10.27 12.79 -1.68
CA ALA A 131 -10.64 13.71 -2.75
C ALA A 131 -12.02 13.40 -3.30
N GLY A 132 -12.68 14.41 -3.89
CA GLY A 132 -14.02 14.27 -4.43
C GLY A 132 -14.08 14.62 -5.91
N LEU A 133 -14.90 13.88 -6.66
CA LEU A 133 -15.40 14.27 -7.96
C LEU A 133 -16.88 14.63 -7.79
N VAL A 134 -17.22 15.92 -7.83
CA VAL A 134 -18.55 16.42 -7.51
C VAL A 134 -19.26 16.95 -8.75
N TYR A 135 -20.56 16.68 -8.85
CA TYR A 135 -21.38 17.22 -9.92
C TYR A 135 -21.50 18.76 -9.82
N LYS A 136 -21.11 19.48 -10.86
CA LYS A 136 -21.04 20.96 -10.86
C LYS A 136 -22.33 21.63 -10.40
N ARG A 137 -23.49 21.12 -10.84
CA ARG A 137 -24.81 21.67 -10.49
C ARG A 137 -25.21 21.45 -9.02
N SER A 138 -24.48 20.59 -8.28
CA SER A 138 -24.68 20.38 -6.84
C SER A 138 -23.91 21.40 -6.00
N LEU A 139 -23.03 22.19 -6.63
CA LEU A 139 -22.31 23.25 -5.98
C LEU A 139 -23.13 24.56 -6.08
N PRO A 140 -23.09 25.43 -5.06
CA PRO A 140 -23.70 26.76 -5.15
C PRO A 140 -23.13 27.53 -6.37
N PRO A 141 -23.97 28.28 -7.08
CA PRO A 141 -23.50 29.11 -8.20
C PRO A 141 -22.46 30.12 -7.70
N GLU A 142 -21.47 30.40 -8.54
CA GLU A 142 -20.56 31.53 -8.27
C GLU A 142 -21.34 32.82 -8.33
N PRO A 143 -21.20 33.75 -7.34
CA PRO A 143 -21.88 35.03 -7.37
C PRO A 143 -21.40 35.85 -8.57
N GLU A 144 -22.29 36.22 -9.44
CA GLU A 144 -22.01 37.12 -10.56
C GLU A 144 -21.60 38.51 -10.01
N GLY A 145 -20.43 39.00 -10.42
CA GLY A 145 -20.03 40.40 -10.23
C GLY A 145 -19.58 40.82 -8.83
N SER A 146 -19.32 39.91 -7.90
CA SER A 146 -18.84 40.29 -6.58
C SER A 146 -17.30 40.33 -6.51
N ILE A 147 -16.77 41.45 -5.98
CA ILE A 147 -15.36 41.62 -5.55
C ILE A 147 -15.06 40.79 -4.28
N VAL A 148 -16.07 40.16 -3.71
CA VAL A 148 -15.96 39.30 -2.52
C VAL A 148 -15.40 37.95 -2.94
N THR A 149 -14.33 37.54 -2.30
CA THR A 149 -13.67 36.23 -2.46
C THR A 149 -14.72 35.12 -2.47
N THR A 150 -15.07 34.66 -3.66
CA THR A 150 -15.96 33.54 -3.87
C THR A 150 -15.34 32.31 -3.17
N ARG A 151 -16.14 31.60 -2.41
CA ARG A 151 -15.71 30.34 -1.80
C ARG A 151 -15.44 29.32 -2.91
N THR A 152 -14.19 29.19 -3.30
CA THR A 152 -13.80 28.23 -4.33
C THR A 152 -13.72 26.85 -3.70
N PHE A 153 -14.53 25.92 -4.18
CA PHE A 153 -14.48 24.52 -3.77
C PHE A 153 -13.22 23.86 -4.37
N LYS A 154 -12.23 23.56 -3.55
CA LYS A 154 -10.94 22.96 -3.95
C LYS A 154 -10.64 21.66 -3.25
N SER A 155 -11.19 21.47 -2.07
CA SER A 155 -11.02 20.26 -1.24
C SER A 155 -12.37 19.63 -0.92
N ILE A 156 -12.37 18.35 -0.55
CA ILE A 156 -13.59 17.67 -0.11
C ILE A 156 -14.18 18.30 1.16
N GLU A 157 -13.35 18.92 2.02
CA GLU A 157 -13.81 19.64 3.23
C GLU A 157 -14.68 20.83 2.91
N ASP A 158 -14.48 21.48 1.76
CA ASP A 158 -15.30 22.62 1.35
C ASP A 158 -16.76 22.23 1.17
N LEU A 159 -17.04 20.93 0.92
CA LEU A 159 -18.39 20.42 0.78
C LEU A 159 -19.17 20.36 2.10
N ALA A 160 -18.51 20.50 3.25
CA ALA A 160 -19.15 20.40 4.57
C ALA A 160 -20.24 21.44 4.83
N VAL A 161 -20.30 22.51 4.03
CA VAL A 161 -21.33 23.55 4.11
C VAL A 161 -22.58 23.26 3.30
N ILE A 162 -22.56 22.19 2.48
CA ILE A 162 -23.68 21.81 1.60
C ILE A 162 -24.44 20.66 2.26
N ASN A 163 -25.69 20.92 2.66
CA ASN A 163 -26.48 19.96 3.45
C ASN A 163 -27.05 18.78 2.63
N ALA A 164 -27.25 18.95 1.32
CA ALA A 164 -27.98 17.99 0.48
C ALA A 164 -27.06 17.14 -0.42
N LEU A 165 -25.86 16.82 0.04
CA LEU A 165 -24.95 15.95 -0.71
C LEU A 165 -25.12 14.49 -0.35
N SER A 166 -24.95 13.64 -1.37
CA SER A 166 -24.81 12.20 -1.23
C SER A 166 -23.48 11.75 -1.85
N PHE A 167 -22.85 10.76 -1.21
CA PHE A 167 -21.52 10.29 -1.58
C PHE A 167 -21.54 8.84 -2.04
N SER A 168 -20.72 8.53 -3.04
CA SER A 168 -20.34 7.17 -3.36
C SER A 168 -18.85 6.95 -3.09
N VAL A 169 -18.49 5.76 -2.59
CA VAL A 169 -17.12 5.42 -2.20
C VAL A 169 -16.90 3.92 -2.27
N ARG A 170 -15.67 3.48 -2.47
CA ARG A 170 -15.33 2.05 -2.31
C ARG A 170 -15.35 1.64 -0.84
N SER A 171 -16.05 0.54 -0.52
CA SER A 171 -16.14 -0.01 0.84
C SER A 171 -14.78 -0.49 1.38
N ASN A 172 -14.62 -0.46 2.70
CA ASN A 172 -13.42 -0.93 3.41
C ASN A 172 -12.11 -0.21 2.99
N THR A 173 -12.23 1.09 2.68
CA THR A 173 -11.10 1.98 2.39
C THR A 173 -10.94 3.06 3.45
N THR A 174 -9.78 3.72 3.47
CA THR A 174 -9.53 4.90 4.30
C THR A 174 -10.49 6.04 3.95
N ASN A 175 -10.80 6.22 2.66
CA ASN A 175 -11.79 7.19 2.18
C ASN A 175 -13.20 6.91 2.69
N HIS A 176 -13.62 5.63 2.76
CA HIS A 176 -14.91 5.27 3.36
C HIS A 176 -14.95 5.63 4.86
N ASN A 177 -13.90 5.28 5.60
CA ASN A 177 -13.78 5.63 7.02
C ASN A 177 -13.72 7.15 7.24
N TYR A 178 -13.08 7.89 6.33
CA TYR A 178 -13.04 9.36 6.36
C TYR A 178 -14.45 9.93 6.23
N LEU A 179 -15.23 9.50 5.23
CA LEU A 179 -16.62 9.96 5.03
C LEU A 179 -17.50 9.66 6.24
N LEU A 180 -17.44 8.45 6.79
CA LEU A 180 -18.24 8.06 7.97
C LEU A 180 -17.95 8.95 9.19
N ARG A 181 -16.72 9.44 9.36
CA ARG A 181 -16.35 10.35 10.44
C ARG A 181 -16.72 11.79 10.14
N ARG A 182 -16.42 12.26 8.92
CA ARG A 182 -16.47 13.70 8.61
C ARG A 182 -17.83 14.14 8.07
N PHE A 183 -18.52 13.26 7.34
CA PHE A 183 -19.79 13.53 6.67
C PHE A 183 -20.91 12.60 7.18
N SER A 184 -20.90 12.28 8.48
CA SER A 184 -21.83 11.32 9.12
C SER A 184 -23.31 11.68 8.98
N LYS A 185 -23.65 12.93 8.67
CA LYS A 185 -25.01 13.41 8.45
C LYS A 185 -25.47 13.27 7.00
N ASN A 186 -24.58 12.92 6.08
CA ASN A 186 -24.88 12.79 4.67
C ASN A 186 -25.17 11.33 4.30
N LEU A 187 -25.85 11.11 3.18
CA LEU A 187 -26.03 9.77 2.62
C LEU A 187 -24.72 9.28 2.01
N ILE A 188 -24.23 8.15 2.49
CA ILE A 188 -22.98 7.52 2.01
C ILE A 188 -23.30 6.14 1.49
N TYR A 189 -23.09 5.92 0.19
CA TYR A 189 -23.27 4.64 -0.49
C TYR A 189 -21.90 4.01 -0.75
N SER A 190 -21.67 2.83 -0.18
CA SER A 190 -20.41 2.10 -0.36
C SER A 190 -20.56 0.96 -1.36
N TYR A 191 -19.56 0.81 -2.24
CA TYR A 191 -19.53 -0.14 -3.34
C TYR A 191 -18.29 -1.03 -3.28
N LEU A 192 -18.29 -2.15 -3.99
CA LEU A 192 -17.17 -3.09 -3.98
C LEU A 192 -15.95 -2.61 -4.79
N SER A 193 -16.13 -1.66 -5.70
CA SER A 193 -15.04 -1.10 -6.51
C SER A 193 -15.24 0.39 -6.79
N ASP A 194 -14.13 1.08 -7.09
CA ASP A 194 -14.16 2.49 -7.47
C ASP A 194 -14.92 2.72 -8.77
N SER A 195 -14.87 1.76 -9.72
CA SER A 195 -15.63 1.87 -10.98
C SER A 195 -17.13 1.87 -10.75
N VAL A 196 -17.66 0.99 -9.89
CA VAL A 196 -19.09 0.96 -9.55
C VAL A 196 -19.52 2.19 -8.76
N ALA A 197 -18.65 2.68 -7.86
CA ALA A 197 -18.91 3.92 -7.15
C ALA A 197 -18.94 5.15 -8.07
N LEU A 198 -18.04 5.22 -9.06
CA LEU A 198 -18.04 6.25 -10.10
C LEU A 198 -19.28 6.16 -10.98
N ASP A 199 -19.68 4.96 -11.40
CA ASP A 199 -20.91 4.73 -12.19
C ASP A 199 -22.14 5.28 -11.47
N SER A 200 -22.21 5.18 -10.16
CA SER A 200 -23.29 5.74 -9.36
C SER A 200 -23.36 7.26 -9.47
N LEU A 201 -22.20 7.96 -9.50
CA LEU A 201 -22.13 9.40 -9.77
C LEU A 201 -22.58 9.72 -11.20
N VAL A 202 -22.05 8.99 -12.19
CA VAL A 202 -22.33 9.26 -13.61
C VAL A 202 -23.82 9.03 -13.95
N LYS A 203 -24.47 8.08 -13.30
CA LYS A 203 -25.91 7.82 -13.41
C LYS A 203 -26.78 8.82 -12.63
N GLY A 204 -26.17 9.74 -11.88
CA GLY A 204 -26.89 10.74 -11.08
C GLY A 204 -27.52 10.21 -9.79
N ASN A 205 -27.16 8.99 -9.34
CA ASN A 205 -27.68 8.41 -8.11
C ASN A 205 -27.08 9.08 -6.84
N VAL A 206 -25.89 9.69 -6.99
CA VAL A 206 -25.20 10.45 -5.95
C VAL A 206 -24.65 11.75 -6.53
N THR A 207 -24.28 12.68 -5.66
CA THR A 207 -23.78 14.00 -6.07
C THR A 207 -22.25 14.10 -6.07
N CYS A 208 -21.56 13.20 -5.34
CA CYS A 208 -20.10 13.19 -5.22
C CYS A 208 -19.56 11.75 -5.17
N PHE A 209 -18.57 11.45 -5.98
CA PHE A 209 -17.74 10.24 -5.86
C PHE A 209 -16.46 10.57 -5.09
N VAL A 210 -16.08 9.71 -4.15
CA VAL A 210 -14.90 9.92 -3.29
C VAL A 210 -13.89 8.78 -3.46
N ALA A 211 -12.66 9.18 -3.73
CA ALA A 211 -11.48 8.30 -3.80
C ALA A 211 -10.25 9.11 -3.34
N ASP A 212 -9.06 8.52 -3.41
CA ASP A 212 -7.85 9.30 -3.21
C ASP A 212 -7.56 10.27 -4.39
N SER A 213 -6.82 11.34 -4.10
CA SER A 213 -6.55 12.38 -5.08
C SER A 213 -5.80 11.88 -6.31
N LEU A 214 -4.89 10.91 -6.15
CA LEU A 214 -4.13 10.32 -7.25
C LEU A 214 -5.07 9.54 -8.18
N TYR A 215 -6.03 8.80 -7.63
CA TYR A 215 -7.04 8.11 -8.42
C TYR A 215 -7.92 9.10 -9.21
N ILE A 216 -8.41 10.16 -8.56
CA ILE A 216 -9.23 11.20 -9.23
C ILE A 216 -8.43 11.86 -10.36
N LEU A 217 -7.16 12.22 -10.13
CA LEU A 217 -6.30 12.80 -11.17
C LEU A 217 -6.13 11.85 -12.35
N SER A 218 -5.80 10.59 -12.10
CA SER A 218 -5.64 9.58 -13.14
C SER A 218 -6.94 9.29 -13.90
N LEU A 219 -8.08 9.28 -13.19
CA LEU A 219 -9.40 9.13 -13.78
C LEU A 219 -9.69 10.23 -14.80
N LEU A 220 -9.36 11.48 -14.48
CA LEU A 220 -9.53 12.62 -15.38
C LEU A 220 -8.56 12.62 -16.58
N GLN A 221 -7.48 11.86 -16.54
CA GLN A 221 -6.66 11.58 -17.71
C GLN A 221 -7.30 10.50 -18.60
N ARG A 222 -7.89 9.47 -18.01
CA ARG A 222 -8.60 8.40 -18.75
C ARG A 222 -9.92 8.85 -19.37
N GLN A 223 -10.64 9.73 -18.67
CA GLN A 223 -11.97 10.21 -19.04
C GLN A 223 -12.05 11.75 -18.97
N PRO A 224 -11.37 12.47 -19.89
CA PRO A 224 -11.34 13.93 -19.86
C PRO A 224 -12.72 14.59 -19.97
N SER A 225 -13.70 13.89 -20.59
CA SER A 225 -15.09 14.35 -20.73
C SER A 225 -15.79 14.60 -19.38
N LEU A 226 -15.35 13.92 -18.31
CA LEU A 226 -15.89 14.14 -16.97
C LEU A 226 -15.71 15.61 -16.51
N ARG A 227 -14.66 16.30 -16.96
CA ARG A 227 -14.41 17.72 -16.64
C ARG A 227 -15.54 18.65 -17.09
N ALA A 228 -16.36 18.26 -18.07
CA ALA A 228 -17.50 19.04 -18.53
C ALA A 228 -18.57 19.17 -17.43
N SER A 229 -18.88 18.07 -16.73
CA SER A 229 -19.97 18.00 -15.76
C SER A 229 -19.54 17.97 -14.30
N TYR A 230 -18.27 17.68 -14.01
CA TYR A 230 -17.78 17.48 -12.66
C TYR A 230 -16.59 18.38 -12.32
N VAL A 231 -16.42 18.69 -11.03
CA VAL A 231 -15.26 19.37 -10.45
C VAL A 231 -14.48 18.38 -9.61
N ALA A 232 -13.17 18.32 -9.79
CA ALA A 232 -12.27 17.57 -8.94
C ALA A 232 -11.82 18.42 -7.75
N LEU A 233 -12.05 17.92 -6.55
CA LEU A 233 -11.67 18.53 -5.27
C LEU A 233 -10.49 17.76 -4.72
N VAL A 234 -9.28 18.13 -5.13
CA VAL A 234 -8.04 17.36 -4.89
C VAL A 234 -7.06 18.06 -3.96
N ASN A 235 -7.40 19.25 -3.45
CA ASN A 235 -6.54 19.92 -2.47
C ASN A 235 -6.43 19.09 -1.19
N PRO A 236 -5.22 18.97 -0.62
CA PRO A 236 -5.00 18.16 0.56
C PRO A 236 -5.84 18.59 1.76
N VAL A 237 -6.44 17.64 2.45
CA VAL A 237 -7.17 17.82 3.72
C VAL A 237 -6.50 17.05 4.85
N MET A 238 -5.76 15.99 4.51
CA MET A 238 -4.91 15.22 5.40
C MET A 238 -3.90 14.42 4.57
N ASP A 239 -2.78 14.10 5.16
CA ASP A 239 -1.80 13.20 4.55
C ASP A 239 -2.29 11.75 4.64
N GLU A 240 -2.37 11.09 3.51
CA GLU A 240 -2.62 9.66 3.39
C GLU A 240 -1.39 9.01 2.76
N TYR A 241 -0.70 8.19 3.54
CA TYR A 241 0.57 7.59 3.17
C TYR A 241 0.36 6.30 2.37
N ILE A 242 0.92 6.23 1.17
CA ILE A 242 0.96 5.01 0.35
C ILE A 242 2.31 4.32 0.58
N SER A 243 2.27 3.08 1.09
CA SER A 243 3.46 2.33 1.49
C SER A 243 3.43 0.88 1.00
N ALA A 244 4.60 0.26 0.92
CA ALA A 244 4.70 -1.17 0.73
C ALA A 244 4.29 -1.92 2.00
N ALA A 245 3.59 -3.05 1.85
CA ALA A 245 3.34 -3.97 2.94
C ALA A 245 4.35 -5.12 2.89
N MET A 246 4.92 -5.46 4.04
CA MET A 246 6.02 -6.40 4.21
C MET A 246 5.76 -7.35 5.37
N PRO A 247 6.52 -8.45 5.50
CA PRO A 247 6.40 -9.36 6.63
C PRO A 247 6.52 -8.64 7.98
N MET A 248 5.69 -9.06 8.94
CA MET A 248 5.74 -8.52 10.30
C MET A 248 7.13 -8.72 10.91
N ASN A 249 7.63 -7.67 11.56
CA ASN A 249 8.90 -7.68 12.32
C ASN A 249 10.16 -7.97 11.49
N ASP A 250 10.11 -7.93 10.17
CA ASP A 250 11.30 -8.05 9.31
C ASP A 250 11.90 -6.67 9.05
N LEU A 251 12.59 -6.14 10.06
CA LEU A 251 13.18 -4.80 10.00
C LEU A 251 14.31 -4.72 8.97
N VAL A 252 15.07 -5.80 8.76
CA VAL A 252 16.16 -5.82 7.77
C VAL A 252 15.62 -5.60 6.36
N PHE A 253 14.53 -6.28 6.01
CA PHE A 253 13.89 -6.12 4.71
C PHE A 253 13.26 -4.72 4.59
N ALA A 254 12.56 -4.26 5.63
CA ALA A 254 11.93 -2.94 5.64
C ALA A 254 12.98 -1.82 5.50
N ASP A 255 14.07 -1.86 6.24
CA ASP A 255 15.14 -0.86 6.19
C ASP A 255 15.85 -0.82 4.82
N ASN A 256 16.09 -1.99 4.21
CA ASN A 256 16.65 -2.05 2.86
C ASN A 256 15.72 -1.38 1.83
N PHE A 257 14.42 -1.69 1.87
CA PHE A 257 13.45 -1.05 0.98
C PHE A 257 13.30 0.45 1.27
N ASN A 258 13.31 0.86 2.54
CA ASN A 258 13.25 2.27 2.93
C ASN A 258 14.45 3.06 2.42
N PHE A 259 15.66 2.48 2.50
CA PHE A 259 16.85 3.08 1.90
C PHE A 259 16.68 3.27 0.38
N PHE A 260 16.22 2.23 -0.32
CA PHE A 260 15.95 2.29 -1.74
C PHE A 260 14.93 3.41 -2.09
N ILE A 261 13.81 3.51 -1.36
CA ILE A 261 12.81 4.58 -1.58
C ILE A 261 13.40 5.97 -1.32
N LYS A 262 14.24 6.14 -0.30
CA LYS A 262 14.92 7.42 -0.02
C LYS A 262 15.79 7.84 -1.20
N GLU A 263 16.54 6.90 -1.79
CA GLU A 263 17.38 7.19 -2.95
C GLU A 263 16.55 7.53 -4.20
N LEU A 264 15.45 6.82 -4.47
CA LEU A 264 14.57 7.15 -5.58
C LEU A 264 13.89 8.53 -5.41
N LYS A 265 13.57 8.92 -4.19
CA LYS A 265 13.06 10.28 -3.89
C LYS A 265 14.15 11.33 -4.09
N ARG A 266 15.35 11.10 -3.57
CA ARG A 266 16.49 12.02 -3.71
C ARG A 266 16.87 12.27 -5.17
N THR A 267 16.74 11.26 -6.01
CA THR A 267 17.02 11.33 -7.45
C THR A 267 15.81 11.71 -8.32
N ALA A 268 14.69 12.12 -7.68
CA ALA A 268 13.45 12.50 -8.34
C ALA A 268 12.81 11.40 -9.23
N VAL A 269 13.21 10.14 -9.09
CA VAL A 269 12.62 9.02 -9.85
C VAL A 269 11.16 8.82 -9.46
N ILE A 270 10.84 8.86 -8.16
CA ILE A 270 9.44 8.76 -7.67
C ILE A 270 8.58 9.87 -8.27
N GLU A 271 9.07 11.11 -8.31
CA GLU A 271 8.32 12.23 -8.90
C GLU A 271 8.15 12.09 -10.41
N GLY A 272 9.16 11.55 -11.10
CA GLY A 272 9.06 11.19 -12.51
C GLY A 272 7.96 10.15 -12.77
N LEU A 273 7.91 9.09 -11.98
CA LEU A 273 6.85 8.06 -12.05
C LEU A 273 5.47 8.65 -11.70
N ARG A 274 5.40 9.50 -10.67
CA ARG A 274 4.17 10.19 -10.30
C ARG A 274 3.64 11.04 -11.46
N SER A 275 4.50 11.82 -12.07
CA SER A 275 4.14 12.65 -13.23
C SER A 275 3.70 11.79 -14.43
N LYS A 276 4.40 10.68 -14.70
CA LYS A 276 4.09 9.74 -15.78
C LYS A 276 2.70 9.14 -15.66
N TYR A 277 2.28 8.73 -14.44
CA TYR A 277 1.07 7.94 -14.25
C TYR A 277 -0.14 8.74 -13.74
N PHE A 278 0.06 9.78 -12.95
CA PHE A 278 -1.06 10.50 -12.35
C PHE A 278 -1.32 11.87 -12.98
N LEU A 279 -0.32 12.48 -13.62
CA LEU A 279 -0.46 13.75 -14.29
C LEU A 279 -0.45 13.62 -15.83
N GLY A 280 0.23 12.62 -16.35
CA GLY A 280 0.29 12.31 -17.77
C GLY A 280 -0.81 11.35 -18.24
N SER A 281 -1.09 11.37 -19.54
CA SER A 281 -2.07 10.48 -20.20
C SER A 281 -1.45 9.44 -21.12
N GLY A 282 -0.11 9.35 -21.20
CA GLY A 282 0.60 8.45 -22.12
C GLY A 282 0.26 6.97 -21.94
N TRP A 283 -0.14 6.55 -20.73
CA TRP A 283 -0.54 5.19 -20.37
C TRP A 283 -2.00 4.85 -20.72
N VAL A 284 -2.80 5.84 -21.04
CA VAL A 284 -4.23 5.64 -21.42
C VAL A 284 -4.32 5.08 -22.83
N LYS A 285 -5.09 4.00 -23.02
CA LYS A 285 -5.41 3.41 -24.34
C LYS A 285 -6.38 4.24 -25.13
#